data_384f83bac07ce9dc03851ea73297716d
#
_entry.id   384f83bac07ce9dc03851ea73297716d
#
_cell.length_a   1.000
_cell.length_b   1.000
_cell.length_c   1.000
_cell.angle_alpha   90.00
_cell.angle_beta   90.00
_cell.angle_gamma   90.00
#
_symmetry.space_group_name_H-M   'P 1'
#
loop_
_entity.id
_entity.type
_entity.pdbx_description
1 polymer ?
#
loop_
_entity_poly.entity_id
_entity_poly.type
_entity_poly.pdbx_seq_one_letter_code
_entity_poly.pdbx_strand_id
1 'polypeptide(L)'
;MSHQSELISQDILGYLKQHEEKDLLRLLTCGNVDDGKSTLIGRLLHDSKLIYEDHLDAVKRDSKKSGTQGEEVDLALLVDGLQAEREQGITIDVAYRYFSTEKRKFIIADTPGHEQYTRNMATGASSCDLAIILIDARYGVQTQTRRHSFIASLLGIKHVVVAVNKMDLVDFSEEKYNEIRADYLQFIEQLGNRKPEDVYFVPMSALQGDNVVNASEKTPWYQGGPLMQILESVQINRDVKSDAFRFPVQYVNRPNLDFRGFAGTIAAGLVKPGDEIVALPSGKKSKVAEIVTYDGNLDVAKKGQAVTLTLEDEIDVSRGDMIVHPGHEPEISSNLRASVVWMAEQPLVPGKLYNFKLGTQTVPGKVHHINHRVDVNTLEHIEVDQIELNVIADCVISFDAPVAFDDYQNSPLTGALIIIDRLSNVTVGAGMVEETIGDLDQDTLVTAEERAARLGQKPVVVALAEGANVDVQLLERGLLRRGVVSIAKLNASHAEVELLKQTGVVVIVADASVADIQLSAGSVDDLVEQVLSVVSL
;
A
#
# COMPACT_ATOMS: atom_id res chain seq x y z
N MET A 1 -22.09 35.64 4.38
CA MET A 1 -20.82 35.48 5.13
C MET A 1 -21.07 34.42 6.17
N SER A 2 -20.25 33.38 6.18
CA SER A 2 -20.47 32.20 7.02
C SER A 2 -20.13 32.48 8.48
N HIS A 3 -20.79 31.78 9.41
CA HIS A 3 -20.49 31.81 10.85
C HIS A 3 -18.98 31.66 11.16
N GLN A 4 -18.22 30.99 10.28
CA GLN A 4 -16.76 30.87 10.35
C GLN A 4 -16.03 32.19 10.17
N SER A 5 -16.49 33.09 9.30
CA SER A 5 -15.83 34.40 9.10
C SER A 5 -16.02 35.34 10.30
N GLU A 6 -17.08 35.18 11.07
CA GLU A 6 -17.30 35.94 12.30
C GLU A 6 -16.43 35.42 13.45
N LEU A 7 -16.30 34.11 13.62
CA LEU A 7 -15.40 33.50 14.61
C LEU A 7 -13.92 33.83 14.33
N ILE A 8 -13.48 33.75 13.08
CA ILE A 8 -12.12 34.13 12.67
C ILE A 8 -11.83 35.60 12.96
N SER A 9 -12.80 36.47 12.79
CA SER A 9 -12.63 37.91 13.04
C SER A 9 -12.63 38.28 14.54
N GLN A 10 -13.26 37.49 15.40
CA GLN A 10 -13.39 37.72 16.84
C GLN A 10 -12.33 37.05 17.69
N ASP A 11 -11.98 35.81 17.40
CA ASP A 11 -10.95 35.02 18.13
C ASP A 11 -10.26 34.02 17.22
N ILE A 12 -9.25 34.45 16.48
CA ILE A 12 -8.47 33.59 15.56
C ILE A 12 -7.71 32.48 16.30
N LEU A 13 -7.22 32.73 17.51
CA LEU A 13 -6.46 31.72 18.27
C LEU A 13 -7.38 30.63 18.80
N GLY A 14 -8.55 31.00 19.30
CA GLY A 14 -9.58 30.04 19.72
C GLY A 14 -10.08 29.19 18.54
N TYR A 15 -10.30 29.82 17.38
CA TYR A 15 -10.66 29.11 16.14
C TYR A 15 -9.58 28.11 15.70
N LEU A 16 -8.31 28.53 15.69
CA LEU A 16 -7.19 27.66 15.31
C LEU A 16 -7.06 26.47 16.27
N LYS A 17 -7.16 26.69 17.58
CA LYS A 17 -7.10 25.64 18.58
C LYS A 17 -8.26 24.64 18.44
N GLN A 18 -9.49 25.15 18.28
CA GLN A 18 -10.65 24.29 18.02
C GLN A 18 -10.49 23.51 16.71
N HIS A 19 -9.86 24.11 15.70
CA HIS A 19 -9.63 23.44 14.42
C HIS A 19 -8.53 22.39 14.52
N GLU A 20 -7.49 22.59 15.32
CA GLU A 20 -6.44 21.60 15.61
C GLU A 20 -6.99 20.36 16.33
N GLU A 21 -7.90 20.55 17.28
CA GLU A 21 -8.47 19.49 18.11
C GLU A 21 -9.51 18.61 17.38
N LYS A 22 -10.00 19.03 16.20
CA LYS A 22 -10.95 18.22 15.42
C LYS A 22 -10.35 16.89 14.98
N ASP A 23 -11.10 15.82 15.18
CA ASP A 23 -10.79 14.50 14.62
C ASP A 23 -10.60 14.55 13.11
N LEU A 24 -9.71 13.71 12.61
CA LEU A 24 -9.45 13.52 11.20
C LEU A 24 -9.93 12.14 10.76
N LEU A 25 -10.79 12.10 9.75
CA LEU A 25 -11.20 10.87 9.05
C LEU A 25 -10.58 10.84 7.66
N ARG A 26 -9.81 9.79 7.38
CA ARG A 26 -9.32 9.49 6.04
C ARG A 26 -10.26 8.47 5.40
N LEU A 27 -10.83 8.81 4.27
CA LEU A 27 -11.79 7.95 3.60
C LEU A 27 -11.39 7.69 2.16
N LEU A 28 -11.61 6.45 1.73
CA LEU A 28 -11.42 5.96 0.37
C LEU A 28 -12.75 6.00 -0.37
N THR A 29 -12.78 6.48 -1.61
CA THR A 29 -13.91 6.26 -2.51
C THR A 29 -13.52 5.26 -3.58
N CYS A 30 -14.30 4.20 -3.72
CA CYS A 30 -14.11 3.16 -4.72
C CYS A 30 -15.46 2.65 -5.26
N GLY A 31 -15.43 2.01 -6.39
CA GLY A 31 -16.60 1.53 -7.12
C GLY A 31 -16.24 1.34 -8.59
N ASN A 32 -17.15 0.81 -9.38
CA ASN A 32 -16.92 0.59 -10.79
C ASN A 32 -16.80 1.92 -11.57
N VAL A 33 -16.32 1.84 -12.78
CA VAL A 33 -16.41 2.98 -13.71
C VAL A 33 -17.89 3.37 -13.85
N ASP A 34 -18.18 4.66 -13.85
CA ASP A 34 -19.53 5.24 -13.92
C ASP A 34 -20.44 5.03 -12.70
N ASP A 35 -20.01 4.42 -11.60
CA ASP A 35 -20.82 4.35 -10.37
C ASP A 35 -21.09 5.72 -9.70
N GLY A 36 -20.39 6.77 -10.16
CA GLY A 36 -20.59 8.15 -9.71
C GLY A 36 -19.65 8.61 -8.60
N LYS A 37 -18.42 8.07 -8.51
CA LYS A 37 -17.40 8.46 -7.53
C LYS A 37 -17.11 9.95 -7.58
N SER A 38 -16.69 10.48 -8.72
CA SER A 38 -16.36 11.89 -8.90
C SER A 38 -17.57 12.80 -8.65
N THR A 39 -18.77 12.35 -9.04
CA THR A 39 -20.03 13.07 -8.74
C THR A 39 -20.29 13.16 -7.23
N LEU A 40 -20.09 12.05 -6.50
CA LEU A 40 -20.26 12.03 -5.04
C LEU A 40 -19.24 12.93 -4.34
N ILE A 41 -17.96 12.85 -4.72
CA ILE A 41 -16.92 13.71 -4.15
C ILE A 41 -17.23 15.18 -4.44
N GLY A 42 -17.57 15.51 -5.69
CA GLY A 42 -17.97 16.85 -6.08
C GLY A 42 -19.17 17.35 -5.28
N ARG A 43 -20.17 16.49 -5.02
CA ARG A 43 -21.34 16.79 -4.19
C ARG A 43 -20.96 17.06 -2.74
N LEU A 44 -20.13 16.22 -2.14
CA LEU A 44 -19.65 16.40 -0.77
C LEU A 44 -18.89 17.74 -0.61
N LEU A 45 -18.02 18.08 -1.55
CA LEU A 45 -17.26 19.33 -1.55
C LEU A 45 -18.18 20.54 -1.76
N HIS A 46 -19.15 20.44 -2.66
CA HIS A 46 -20.09 21.51 -2.96
C HIS A 46 -21.02 21.78 -1.77
N ASP A 47 -21.67 20.76 -1.22
CA ASP A 47 -22.69 20.93 -0.19
C ASP A 47 -22.10 21.25 1.19
N SER A 48 -20.81 20.92 1.42
CA SER A 48 -20.06 21.38 2.59
C SER A 48 -19.65 22.86 2.54
N LYS A 49 -20.00 23.59 1.47
CA LYS A 49 -19.74 25.04 1.26
C LYS A 49 -18.28 25.45 1.33
N LEU A 50 -17.37 24.57 0.94
CA LEU A 50 -15.92 24.79 0.97
C LEU A 50 -15.32 25.14 -0.40
N ILE A 51 -16.16 25.22 -1.43
CA ILE A 51 -15.73 25.64 -2.77
C ILE A 51 -15.84 27.16 -2.83
N TYR A 52 -14.74 27.81 -3.19
CA TYR A 52 -14.72 29.23 -3.47
C TYR A 52 -15.61 29.55 -4.68
N GLU A 53 -16.36 30.67 -4.61
CA GLU A 53 -17.29 31.09 -5.67
C GLU A 53 -16.64 31.17 -7.05
N ASP A 54 -15.37 31.61 -7.12
CA ASP A 54 -14.59 31.67 -8.36
C ASP A 54 -14.37 30.28 -9.01
N HIS A 55 -14.12 29.25 -8.20
CA HIS A 55 -13.99 27.87 -8.68
C HIS A 55 -15.34 27.32 -9.15
N LEU A 56 -16.41 27.61 -8.43
CA LEU A 56 -17.75 27.18 -8.83
C LEU A 56 -18.16 27.80 -10.16
N ASP A 57 -17.84 29.07 -10.37
CA ASP A 57 -18.12 29.76 -11.64
C ASP A 57 -17.26 29.29 -12.79
N ALA A 58 -16.03 28.82 -12.53
CA ALA A 58 -15.20 28.14 -13.53
C ALA A 58 -15.84 26.81 -13.94
N VAL A 59 -16.25 25.99 -12.96
CA VAL A 59 -16.92 24.69 -13.21
C VAL A 59 -18.23 24.86 -13.96
N LYS A 60 -19.05 25.86 -13.62
CA LYS A 60 -20.28 26.18 -14.37
C LYS A 60 -20.01 26.53 -15.83
N ARG A 61 -18.91 27.23 -16.12
CA ARG A 61 -18.49 27.52 -17.50
C ARG A 61 -17.99 26.31 -18.25
N ASP A 62 -17.21 25.46 -17.57
CA ASP A 62 -16.64 24.23 -18.14
C ASP A 62 -17.73 23.15 -18.33
N SER A 63 -18.71 23.05 -17.42
CA SER A 63 -19.89 22.17 -17.57
C SER A 63 -20.67 22.43 -18.85
N LYS A 64 -20.79 23.70 -19.25
CA LYS A 64 -21.47 24.07 -20.53
C LYS A 64 -20.70 23.65 -21.78
N LYS A 65 -19.37 23.40 -21.66
CA LYS A 65 -18.50 23.03 -22.80
C LYS A 65 -18.23 21.52 -22.86
N SER A 66 -18.04 20.89 -21.71
CA SER A 66 -17.53 19.52 -21.59
C SER A 66 -18.33 18.66 -20.60
N GLY A 67 -19.38 19.20 -19.96
CA GLY A 67 -20.16 18.48 -18.96
C GLY A 67 -21.02 17.38 -19.58
N THR A 68 -21.20 16.29 -18.84
CA THR A 68 -22.01 15.12 -19.24
C THR A 68 -23.46 15.20 -18.76
N GLN A 69 -23.81 16.21 -17.95
CA GLN A 69 -25.10 16.35 -17.24
C GLN A 69 -26.09 17.33 -17.89
N GLY A 70 -25.92 17.67 -19.18
CA GLY A 70 -26.82 18.59 -19.90
C GLY A 70 -26.72 20.04 -19.40
N GLU A 71 -27.84 20.61 -18.92
CA GLU A 71 -27.88 22.01 -18.42
C GLU A 71 -27.45 22.12 -16.95
N GLU A 72 -27.36 21.02 -16.21
CA GLU A 72 -26.94 21.02 -14.81
C GLU A 72 -25.41 21.12 -14.65
N VAL A 73 -24.98 21.66 -13.50
CA VAL A 73 -23.56 21.77 -13.19
C VAL A 73 -22.97 20.39 -12.97
N ASP A 74 -22.00 19.99 -13.80
CA ASP A 74 -21.29 18.73 -13.64
C ASP A 74 -20.25 18.87 -12.52
N LEU A 75 -20.64 18.41 -11.33
CA LEU A 75 -19.78 18.47 -10.14
C LEU A 75 -18.58 17.51 -10.22
N ALA A 76 -18.56 16.54 -11.13
CA ALA A 76 -17.41 15.69 -11.36
C ALA A 76 -16.18 16.49 -11.83
N LEU A 77 -16.41 17.59 -12.58
CA LEU A 77 -15.34 18.49 -13.04
C LEU A 77 -14.59 19.22 -11.90
N LEU A 78 -15.14 19.23 -10.68
CA LEU A 78 -14.43 19.72 -9.49
C LEU A 78 -13.28 18.78 -9.06
N VAL A 79 -13.35 17.53 -9.46
CA VAL A 79 -12.48 16.45 -8.99
C VAL A 79 -11.42 16.11 -10.03
N ASP A 80 -11.75 16.14 -11.31
CA ASP A 80 -10.87 15.75 -12.41
C ASP A 80 -9.68 16.70 -12.54
N GLY A 81 -8.53 16.27 -12.02
CA GLY A 81 -7.30 17.07 -11.94
C GLY A 81 -6.38 16.96 -13.15
N LEU A 82 -6.22 15.75 -13.71
CA LEU A 82 -5.31 15.50 -14.81
C LEU A 82 -6.01 15.66 -16.17
N GLN A 83 -5.29 16.19 -17.16
CA GLN A 83 -5.83 16.31 -18.52
C GLN A 83 -6.22 14.94 -19.10
N ALA A 84 -5.40 13.90 -18.83
CA ALA A 84 -5.68 12.54 -19.26
C ALA A 84 -6.95 11.94 -18.61
N GLU A 85 -7.25 12.28 -17.36
CA GLU A 85 -8.48 11.89 -16.67
C GLU A 85 -9.70 12.52 -17.31
N ARG A 86 -9.62 13.82 -17.65
CA ARG A 86 -10.69 14.54 -18.35
C ARG A 86 -10.95 14.02 -19.76
N GLU A 87 -9.88 13.63 -20.49
CA GLU A 87 -10.00 13.09 -21.83
C GLU A 87 -10.57 11.67 -21.86
N GLN A 88 -10.25 10.86 -20.87
CA GLN A 88 -10.67 9.46 -20.77
C GLN A 88 -11.93 9.26 -19.91
N GLY A 89 -12.28 10.24 -19.08
CA GLY A 89 -13.43 10.15 -18.14
C GLY A 89 -13.23 9.12 -17.02
N ILE A 90 -11.97 8.81 -16.68
CA ILE A 90 -11.63 7.85 -15.62
C ILE A 90 -10.56 8.42 -14.69
N THR A 91 -10.61 8.06 -13.41
CA THR A 91 -9.53 8.31 -12.46
C THR A 91 -8.36 7.38 -12.76
N ILE A 92 -7.15 7.91 -12.89
CA ILE A 92 -5.92 7.15 -13.21
C ILE A 92 -5.03 7.04 -11.98
N ASP A 93 -4.79 8.13 -11.27
CA ASP A 93 -3.94 8.19 -10.08
C ASP A 93 -4.76 8.48 -8.82
N VAL A 94 -4.13 8.33 -7.65
CA VAL A 94 -4.78 8.67 -6.38
C VAL A 94 -4.78 10.17 -6.19
N ALA A 95 -5.96 10.76 -6.11
CA ALA A 95 -6.13 12.18 -5.83
C ALA A 95 -6.66 12.38 -4.40
N TYR A 96 -5.98 13.26 -3.64
CA TYR A 96 -6.42 13.59 -2.29
C TYR A 96 -7.20 14.92 -2.29
N ARG A 97 -8.37 14.91 -1.66
CA ARG A 97 -9.21 16.08 -1.46
C ARG A 97 -9.47 16.30 0.02
N TYR A 98 -9.54 17.56 0.42
CA TYR A 98 -9.65 17.95 1.82
C TYR A 98 -10.90 18.77 2.03
N PHE A 99 -11.65 18.44 3.06
CA PHE A 99 -12.73 19.29 3.53
C PHE A 99 -12.92 19.15 5.04
N SER A 100 -13.69 20.03 5.65
CA SER A 100 -14.02 19.94 7.07
C SER A 100 -15.44 20.42 7.33
N THR A 101 -16.08 19.80 8.32
CA THR A 101 -17.32 20.32 8.90
C THR A 101 -17.02 20.98 10.25
N GLU A 102 -18.03 21.42 10.95
CA GLU A 102 -17.85 21.93 12.31
C GLU A 102 -17.34 20.84 13.26
N LYS A 103 -17.67 19.57 13.00
CA LYS A 103 -17.36 18.42 13.87
C LYS A 103 -16.04 17.74 13.53
N ARG A 104 -15.68 17.59 12.24
CA ARG A 104 -14.60 16.72 11.81
C ARG A 104 -13.87 17.25 10.56
N LYS A 105 -12.60 16.87 10.42
CA LYS A 105 -11.80 17.04 9.20
C LYS A 105 -11.84 15.75 8.38
N PHE A 106 -11.77 15.90 7.06
CA PHE A 106 -11.83 14.77 6.12
C PHE A 106 -10.72 14.86 5.09
N ILE A 107 -10.14 13.73 4.79
CA ILE A 107 -9.27 13.52 3.62
C ILE A 107 -9.92 12.44 2.77
N ILE A 108 -10.30 12.76 1.55
CA ILE A 108 -10.82 11.80 0.58
C ILE A 108 -9.66 11.34 -0.30
N ALA A 109 -9.41 10.04 -0.35
CA ALA A 109 -8.58 9.40 -1.36
C ALA A 109 -9.49 8.93 -2.50
N ASP A 110 -9.50 9.66 -3.61
CA ASP A 110 -10.18 9.23 -4.82
C ASP A 110 -9.30 8.25 -5.57
N THR A 111 -9.81 7.04 -5.80
CA THR A 111 -9.04 5.95 -6.38
C THR A 111 -9.64 5.44 -7.68
N PRO A 112 -8.77 4.96 -8.61
CA PRO A 112 -9.21 4.40 -9.87
C PRO A 112 -10.13 3.20 -9.66
N GLY A 113 -11.19 3.10 -10.49
CA GLY A 113 -12.09 1.94 -10.50
C GLY A 113 -11.62 0.78 -11.37
N HIS A 114 -10.65 0.98 -12.26
CA HIS A 114 -10.23 -0.02 -13.24
C HIS A 114 -9.15 -0.96 -12.68
N GLU A 115 -9.22 -2.25 -13.04
CA GLU A 115 -8.31 -3.31 -12.52
C GLU A 115 -6.82 -3.05 -12.76
N GLN A 116 -6.49 -2.41 -13.87
CA GLN A 116 -5.11 -2.07 -14.22
C GLN A 116 -4.45 -1.10 -13.22
N TYR A 117 -5.24 -0.46 -12.37
CA TYR A 117 -4.78 0.50 -11.36
C TYR A 117 -4.90 -0.03 -9.93
N THR A 118 -4.96 -1.35 -9.74
CA THR A 118 -5.04 -1.98 -8.39
C THR A 118 -3.95 -1.47 -7.44
N ARG A 119 -2.73 -1.26 -7.93
CA ARG A 119 -1.62 -0.67 -7.13
C ARG A 119 -1.96 0.73 -6.60
N ASN A 120 -2.61 1.57 -7.41
CA ASN A 120 -2.98 2.93 -7.00
C ASN A 120 -4.10 2.87 -5.96
N MET A 121 -5.09 1.99 -6.15
CA MET A 121 -6.11 1.75 -5.14
C MET A 121 -5.51 1.25 -3.82
N ALA A 122 -4.59 0.28 -3.86
CA ALA A 122 -3.92 -0.23 -2.66
C ALA A 122 -3.14 0.89 -1.94
N THR A 123 -2.47 1.77 -2.69
CA THR A 123 -1.77 2.93 -2.14
C THR A 123 -2.73 3.91 -1.44
N GLY A 124 -3.85 4.24 -2.05
CA GLY A 124 -4.87 5.11 -1.44
C GLY A 124 -5.49 4.47 -0.19
N ALA A 125 -5.90 3.22 -0.30
CA ALA A 125 -6.56 2.48 0.77
C ALA A 125 -5.68 2.27 2.01
N SER A 126 -4.36 2.08 1.84
CA SER A 126 -3.42 1.85 2.95
C SER A 126 -3.35 2.99 3.98
N SER A 127 -3.84 4.17 3.63
CA SER A 127 -3.85 5.35 4.51
C SER A 127 -5.24 5.73 5.00
N CYS A 128 -6.28 4.95 4.68
CA CYS A 128 -7.66 5.28 4.97
C CYS A 128 -8.23 4.50 6.15
N ASP A 129 -9.12 5.14 6.90
CA ASP A 129 -9.81 4.60 8.07
C ASP A 129 -11.18 4.00 7.69
N LEU A 130 -11.77 4.49 6.57
CA LEU A 130 -13.11 4.13 6.11
C LEU A 130 -13.13 4.03 4.57
N ALA A 131 -13.87 3.08 4.03
CA ALA A 131 -14.13 2.98 2.59
C ALA A 131 -15.60 3.27 2.26
N ILE A 132 -15.82 4.15 1.26
CA ILE A 132 -17.11 4.32 0.62
C ILE A 132 -17.10 3.52 -0.68
N ILE A 133 -17.91 2.46 -0.73
CA ILE A 133 -18.04 1.59 -1.88
C ILE A 133 -19.33 1.96 -2.61
N LEU A 134 -19.18 2.56 -3.79
CA LEU A 134 -20.32 2.93 -4.61
C LEU A 134 -20.82 1.72 -5.42
N ILE A 135 -22.13 1.60 -5.49
CA ILE A 135 -22.83 0.59 -6.29
C ILE A 135 -23.94 1.29 -7.07
N ASP A 136 -23.93 1.18 -8.39
CA ASP A 136 -25.03 1.65 -9.22
C ASP A 136 -26.26 0.75 -9.00
N ALA A 137 -27.35 1.34 -8.53
CA ALA A 137 -28.58 0.63 -8.18
C ALA A 137 -29.18 -0.18 -9.34
N ARG A 138 -28.88 0.20 -10.58
CA ARG A 138 -29.36 -0.54 -11.78
C ARG A 138 -28.69 -1.89 -11.95
N TYR A 139 -27.42 -2.00 -11.56
CA TYR A 139 -26.57 -3.17 -11.85
C TYR A 139 -26.27 -4.03 -10.61
N GLY A 140 -26.37 -3.46 -9.40
CA GLY A 140 -26.09 -4.19 -8.16
C GLY A 140 -24.61 -4.50 -7.93
N VAL A 141 -24.34 -5.54 -7.15
CA VAL A 141 -22.97 -5.95 -6.76
C VAL A 141 -22.25 -6.60 -7.94
N GLN A 142 -21.24 -5.92 -8.47
CA GLN A 142 -20.45 -6.37 -9.62
C GLN A 142 -19.08 -6.92 -9.18
N THR A 143 -18.35 -7.50 -10.14
CA THR A 143 -16.98 -8.01 -9.93
C THR A 143 -16.03 -6.94 -9.37
N GLN A 144 -16.10 -5.71 -9.88
CA GLN A 144 -15.28 -4.60 -9.38
C GLN A 144 -15.64 -4.22 -7.94
N THR A 145 -16.94 -4.26 -7.58
CA THR A 145 -17.39 -4.03 -6.20
C THR A 145 -16.76 -5.03 -5.24
N ARG A 146 -16.76 -6.32 -5.62
CA ARG A 146 -16.15 -7.41 -4.82
C ARG A 146 -14.64 -7.22 -4.69
N ARG A 147 -13.95 -6.91 -5.78
CA ARG A 147 -12.51 -6.63 -5.80
C ARG A 147 -12.13 -5.49 -4.87
N HIS A 148 -12.83 -4.36 -4.97
CA HIS A 148 -12.55 -3.19 -4.13
C HIS A 148 -12.80 -3.46 -2.66
N SER A 149 -13.88 -4.19 -2.35
CA SER A 149 -14.19 -4.61 -0.98
C SER A 149 -13.12 -5.54 -0.41
N PHE A 150 -12.63 -6.49 -1.23
CA PHE A 150 -11.55 -7.38 -0.83
C PHE A 150 -10.25 -6.61 -0.56
N ILE A 151 -9.86 -5.69 -1.44
CA ILE A 151 -8.64 -4.89 -1.26
C ILE A 151 -8.76 -3.99 -0.01
N ALA A 152 -9.90 -3.34 0.18
CA ALA A 152 -10.15 -2.53 1.37
C ALA A 152 -10.03 -3.37 2.67
N SER A 153 -10.62 -4.56 2.66
CA SER A 153 -10.57 -5.52 3.76
C SER A 153 -9.14 -6.05 4.01
N LEU A 154 -8.39 -6.38 2.95
CA LEU A 154 -7.00 -6.82 3.02
C LEU A 154 -6.11 -5.74 3.66
N LEU A 155 -6.35 -4.47 3.33
CA LEU A 155 -5.63 -3.32 3.86
C LEU A 155 -6.15 -2.85 5.23
N GLY A 156 -6.99 -3.67 5.90
CA GLY A 156 -7.39 -3.46 7.28
C GLY A 156 -8.44 -2.36 7.48
N ILE A 157 -9.15 -1.92 6.43
CA ILE A 157 -10.25 -0.97 6.56
C ILE A 157 -11.45 -1.68 7.19
N LYS A 158 -11.79 -1.26 8.42
CA LYS A 158 -12.83 -1.91 9.23
C LYS A 158 -14.20 -1.28 9.09
N HIS A 159 -14.27 -0.04 8.64
CA HIS A 159 -15.52 0.71 8.47
C HIS A 159 -15.83 0.88 6.99
N VAL A 160 -16.96 0.37 6.56
CA VAL A 160 -17.40 0.42 5.17
C VAL A 160 -18.77 1.07 5.07
N VAL A 161 -18.89 2.04 4.15
CA VAL A 161 -20.18 2.60 3.74
C VAL A 161 -20.47 2.13 2.32
N VAL A 162 -21.50 1.33 2.15
CA VAL A 162 -22.02 0.93 0.84
C VAL A 162 -23.01 2.00 0.39
N ALA A 163 -22.58 2.81 -0.55
CA ALA A 163 -23.37 3.86 -1.17
C ALA A 163 -24.13 3.27 -2.37
N VAL A 164 -25.39 2.90 -2.16
CA VAL A 164 -26.29 2.47 -3.24
C VAL A 164 -26.72 3.70 -4.00
N ASN A 165 -25.95 4.04 -5.05
CA ASN A 165 -26.07 5.27 -5.80
C ASN A 165 -27.00 5.15 -7.01
N LYS A 166 -27.42 6.29 -7.56
CA LYS A 166 -28.34 6.39 -8.70
C LYS A 166 -29.71 5.77 -8.42
N MET A 167 -30.17 5.90 -7.18
CA MET A 167 -31.50 5.46 -6.79
C MET A 167 -32.62 6.19 -7.56
N ASP A 168 -32.33 7.39 -8.05
CA ASP A 168 -33.21 8.16 -8.96
C ASP A 168 -33.51 7.44 -10.27
N LEU A 169 -32.62 6.55 -10.73
CA LEU A 169 -32.81 5.76 -11.97
C LEU A 169 -33.57 4.45 -11.75
N VAL A 170 -33.93 4.15 -10.51
CA VAL A 170 -34.74 2.98 -10.11
C VAL A 170 -35.91 3.40 -9.20
N ASP A 171 -36.39 4.66 -9.37
CA ASP A 171 -37.53 5.22 -8.66
C ASP A 171 -37.44 5.09 -7.12
N PHE A 172 -36.24 5.16 -6.56
CA PHE A 172 -35.94 4.99 -5.13
C PHE A 172 -36.54 3.71 -4.52
N SER A 173 -36.52 2.62 -5.29
CA SER A 173 -37.11 1.32 -4.92
C SER A 173 -36.46 0.72 -3.69
N GLU A 174 -37.26 0.48 -2.65
CA GLU A 174 -36.85 -0.24 -1.42
C GLU A 174 -36.45 -1.70 -1.73
N GLU A 175 -37.19 -2.36 -2.63
CA GLU A 175 -36.94 -3.74 -3.03
C GLU A 175 -35.54 -3.88 -3.64
N LYS A 176 -35.19 -2.97 -4.58
CA LYS A 176 -33.87 -2.96 -5.24
C LYS A 176 -32.73 -2.69 -4.26
N TYR A 177 -32.95 -1.77 -3.33
CA TYR A 177 -31.99 -1.51 -2.26
C TYR A 177 -31.76 -2.74 -1.37
N ASN A 178 -32.84 -3.41 -0.96
CA ASN A 178 -32.75 -4.60 -0.11
C ASN A 178 -32.08 -5.79 -0.82
N GLU A 179 -32.33 -5.97 -2.13
CA GLU A 179 -31.63 -6.96 -2.97
C GLU A 179 -30.11 -6.71 -2.93
N ILE A 180 -29.67 -5.50 -3.25
CA ILE A 180 -28.24 -5.14 -3.28
C ILE A 180 -27.61 -5.30 -1.90
N ARG A 181 -28.31 -4.91 -0.85
CA ARG A 181 -27.85 -5.06 0.53
C ARG A 181 -27.66 -6.55 0.89
N ALA A 182 -28.58 -7.41 0.53
CA ALA A 182 -28.48 -8.84 0.80
C ALA A 182 -27.31 -9.47 0.05
N ASP A 183 -27.14 -9.17 -1.25
CA ASP A 183 -26.03 -9.66 -2.07
C ASP A 183 -24.66 -9.23 -1.51
N TYR A 184 -24.54 -7.97 -1.11
CA TYR A 184 -23.30 -7.46 -0.54
C TYR A 184 -22.99 -8.12 0.79
N LEU A 185 -23.96 -8.29 1.69
CA LEU A 185 -23.77 -8.97 2.96
C LEU A 185 -23.38 -10.44 2.77
N GLN A 186 -23.97 -11.14 1.81
CA GLN A 186 -23.56 -12.51 1.49
C GLN A 186 -22.10 -12.58 0.99
N PHE A 187 -21.68 -11.60 0.21
CA PHE A 187 -20.31 -11.54 -0.29
C PHE A 187 -19.30 -11.30 0.86
N ILE A 188 -19.54 -10.32 1.75
CA ILE A 188 -18.56 -10.00 2.81
C ILE A 188 -18.37 -11.13 3.83
N GLU A 189 -19.35 -12.02 4.00
CA GLU A 189 -19.15 -13.21 4.83
C GLU A 189 -18.06 -14.15 4.27
N GLN A 190 -17.78 -14.11 2.98
CA GLN A 190 -16.71 -14.89 2.34
C GLN A 190 -15.31 -14.34 2.68
N LEU A 191 -15.19 -13.10 3.19
CA LEU A 191 -13.92 -12.50 3.60
C LEU A 191 -13.40 -13.06 4.95
N GLY A 192 -14.21 -13.85 5.65
CA GLY A 192 -13.82 -14.54 6.89
C GLY A 192 -13.40 -13.56 8.00
N ASN A 193 -12.21 -13.78 8.56
CA ASN A 193 -11.66 -12.94 9.64
C ASN A 193 -11.28 -11.52 9.21
N ARG A 194 -11.21 -11.26 7.91
CA ARG A 194 -10.91 -9.92 7.33
C ARG A 194 -12.16 -9.10 7.03
N LYS A 195 -13.37 -9.60 7.37
CA LYS A 195 -14.59 -8.85 7.12
C LYS A 195 -14.61 -7.53 7.90
N PRO A 196 -15.20 -6.45 7.33
CA PRO A 196 -15.38 -5.19 8.03
C PRO A 196 -16.14 -5.36 9.34
N GLU A 197 -15.79 -4.57 10.35
CA GLU A 197 -16.49 -4.57 11.65
C GLU A 197 -17.84 -3.85 11.55
N ASP A 198 -17.85 -2.71 10.83
CA ASP A 198 -19.05 -1.91 10.63
C ASP A 198 -19.35 -1.76 9.13
N VAL A 199 -20.57 -2.07 8.74
CA VAL A 199 -21.06 -1.88 7.37
C VAL A 199 -22.34 -1.09 7.39
N TYR A 200 -22.29 0.13 6.83
CA TYR A 200 -23.42 1.02 6.67
C TYR A 200 -23.93 0.98 5.23
N PHE A 201 -25.23 1.05 5.04
CA PHE A 201 -25.84 1.10 3.71
C PHE A 201 -26.62 2.39 3.57
N VAL A 202 -26.38 3.14 2.50
CA VAL A 202 -27.06 4.42 2.24
C VAL A 202 -27.63 4.40 0.83
N PRO A 203 -28.98 4.41 0.67
CA PRO A 203 -29.60 4.62 -0.63
C PRO A 203 -29.49 6.10 -1.00
N MET A 204 -28.86 6.43 -2.13
CA MET A 204 -28.60 7.83 -2.47
C MET A 204 -28.70 8.13 -3.97
N SER A 205 -28.81 9.42 -4.27
CA SER A 205 -28.48 9.98 -5.58
C SER A 205 -27.41 11.06 -5.41
N ALA A 206 -26.17 10.75 -5.77
CA ALA A 206 -25.08 11.72 -5.73
C ALA A 206 -25.35 12.92 -6.66
N LEU A 207 -26.04 12.70 -7.78
CA LEU A 207 -26.40 13.75 -8.73
C LEU A 207 -27.42 14.71 -8.13
N GLN A 208 -28.49 14.20 -7.52
CA GLN A 208 -29.58 15.03 -6.97
C GLN A 208 -29.30 15.48 -5.52
N GLY A 209 -28.34 14.82 -4.82
CA GLY A 209 -27.98 15.12 -3.43
C GLY A 209 -28.82 14.34 -2.39
N ASP A 210 -29.71 13.44 -2.83
CA ASP A 210 -30.55 12.65 -1.93
C ASP A 210 -29.70 11.76 -1.01
N ASN A 211 -29.88 11.87 0.30
CA ASN A 211 -29.16 11.15 1.35
C ASN A 211 -27.62 11.31 1.33
N VAL A 212 -27.10 12.36 0.69
CA VAL A 212 -25.68 12.68 0.74
C VAL A 212 -25.37 13.50 1.99
N VAL A 213 -25.86 14.74 2.07
CA VAL A 213 -25.70 15.61 3.24
C VAL A 213 -26.99 15.69 4.04
N ASN A 214 -28.13 15.78 3.37
CA ASN A 214 -29.46 15.84 3.97
C ASN A 214 -30.24 14.57 3.69
N ALA A 215 -31.13 14.20 4.62
CA ALA A 215 -32.04 13.09 4.44
C ALA A 215 -33.01 13.39 3.27
N SER A 216 -33.33 12.36 2.49
CA SER A 216 -34.25 12.46 1.35
C SER A 216 -35.66 12.10 1.74
N GLU A 217 -36.64 12.90 1.29
CA GLU A 217 -38.06 12.58 1.41
C GLU A 217 -38.50 11.45 0.46
N LYS A 218 -37.68 11.13 -0.55
CA LYS A 218 -37.98 10.08 -1.55
C LYS A 218 -37.72 8.66 -1.03
N THR A 219 -37.03 8.54 0.11
CA THR A 219 -36.75 7.24 0.77
C THR A 219 -37.36 7.17 2.17
N PRO A 220 -38.68 7.29 2.34
CA PRO A 220 -39.32 7.31 3.68
C PRO A 220 -39.17 5.97 4.43
N TRP A 221 -38.88 4.91 3.72
CA TRP A 221 -38.61 3.56 4.24
C TRP A 221 -37.19 3.41 4.84
N TYR A 222 -36.27 4.32 4.50
CA TYR A 222 -34.91 4.28 5.00
C TYR A 222 -34.82 4.96 6.38
N GLN A 223 -34.40 4.21 7.41
CA GLN A 223 -34.31 4.68 8.78
C GLN A 223 -32.88 5.10 9.18
N GLY A 224 -31.91 4.97 8.29
CA GLY A 224 -30.54 5.40 8.51
C GLY A 224 -30.36 6.91 8.24
N GLY A 225 -29.23 7.43 8.68
CA GLY A 225 -28.86 8.82 8.40
C GLY A 225 -28.25 9.00 7.02
N PRO A 226 -28.18 10.26 6.51
CA PRO A 226 -27.44 10.58 5.29
C PRO A 226 -25.95 10.26 5.46
N LEU A 227 -25.24 10.14 4.32
CA LEU A 227 -23.82 9.79 4.30
C LEU A 227 -22.99 10.71 5.21
N MET A 228 -23.17 12.01 5.14
CA MET A 228 -22.41 12.97 5.95
C MET A 228 -22.58 12.73 7.45
N GLN A 229 -23.77 12.39 7.91
CA GLN A 229 -24.02 12.08 9.33
C GLN A 229 -23.23 10.84 9.78
N ILE A 230 -23.14 9.80 8.93
CA ILE A 230 -22.34 8.60 9.21
C ILE A 230 -20.87 8.98 9.30
N LEU A 231 -20.35 9.75 8.32
CA LEU A 231 -18.95 10.19 8.29
C LEU A 231 -18.56 11.05 9.50
N GLU A 232 -19.48 11.86 10.01
CA GLU A 232 -19.26 12.69 11.22
C GLU A 232 -19.31 11.89 12.53
N SER A 233 -20.03 10.76 12.57
CA SER A 233 -20.31 10.02 13.80
C SER A 233 -19.52 8.73 13.96
N VAL A 234 -18.99 8.15 12.87
CA VAL A 234 -18.20 6.91 12.92
C VAL A 234 -16.96 7.08 13.81
N GLN A 235 -16.78 6.13 14.74
CA GLN A 235 -15.65 6.16 15.68
C GLN A 235 -14.53 5.25 15.19
N ILE A 236 -13.48 5.84 14.63
CA ILE A 236 -12.33 5.14 14.08
C ILE A 236 -11.30 4.68 15.13
N ASN A 237 -11.37 5.20 16.35
CA ASN A 237 -10.37 4.95 17.41
C ASN A 237 -10.72 3.78 18.34
N ARG A 238 -11.79 3.01 18.07
CA ARG A 238 -12.17 1.85 18.91
C ARG A 238 -11.21 0.68 18.81
N ASP A 239 -10.34 0.70 17.81
CA ASP A 239 -9.64 -0.50 17.33
C ASP A 239 -8.24 -0.68 17.88
N VAL A 240 -7.83 0.10 18.86
CA VAL A 240 -6.56 -0.13 19.54
C VAL A 240 -6.79 -1.21 20.61
N LYS A 241 -6.94 -2.46 20.16
CA LYS A 241 -6.95 -3.64 21.07
C LYS A 241 -5.61 -3.83 21.79
N SER A 242 -4.57 -3.10 21.35
CA SER A 242 -3.24 -3.19 21.94
C SER A 242 -2.92 -1.88 22.67
N ASP A 243 -3.01 -1.90 23.99
CA ASP A 243 -2.36 -0.92 24.87
C ASP A 243 -0.82 -1.04 24.79
N ALA A 244 -0.32 -1.97 23.98
CA ALA A 244 1.09 -2.24 23.82
C ALA A 244 1.78 -1.07 23.14
N PHE A 245 2.73 -0.50 23.84
CA PHE A 245 3.54 0.61 23.33
C PHE A 245 4.46 0.15 22.21
N ARG A 246 4.43 0.90 21.09
CA ARG A 246 5.28 0.68 19.91
C ARG A 246 5.88 2.01 19.47
N PHE A 247 7.20 2.09 19.52
CA PHE A 247 7.92 3.28 19.11
C PHE A 247 9.07 2.91 18.16
N PRO A 248 8.82 2.88 16.85
CA PRO A 248 9.87 2.69 15.84
C PRO A 248 10.82 3.89 15.82
N VAL A 249 12.09 3.65 16.04
CA VAL A 249 13.12 4.71 16.06
C VAL A 249 13.44 5.15 14.64
N GLN A 250 13.14 6.41 14.32
CA GLN A 250 13.36 7.01 13.01
C GLN A 250 14.73 7.70 12.91
N TYR A 251 15.18 8.30 14.01
CA TYR A 251 16.42 9.07 14.03
C TYR A 251 17.00 9.08 15.44
N VAL A 252 18.34 9.00 15.54
CA VAL A 252 19.06 9.18 16.80
C VAL A 252 19.63 10.60 16.82
N ASN A 253 19.11 11.44 17.70
CA ASN A 253 19.50 12.83 17.84
C ASN A 253 20.59 12.97 18.90
N ARG A 254 21.80 13.39 18.51
CA ARG A 254 22.93 13.63 19.41
C ARG A 254 23.62 14.92 19.02
N PRO A 255 23.02 16.10 19.33
CA PRO A 255 23.56 17.40 18.94
C PRO A 255 24.82 17.76 19.73
N ASN A 256 25.02 17.20 20.94
CA ASN A 256 26.17 17.39 21.81
C ASN A 256 26.43 16.12 22.65
N LEU A 257 27.40 16.19 23.58
CA LEU A 257 27.78 15.04 24.42
C LEU A 257 26.78 14.75 25.56
N ASP A 258 25.99 15.75 25.95
CA ASP A 258 25.09 15.68 27.11
C ASP A 258 23.64 15.28 26.71
N PHE A 259 23.32 15.20 25.40
CA PHE A 259 22.02 14.85 24.92
C PHE A 259 22.07 13.67 23.92
N ARG A 260 21.34 12.61 24.22
CA ARG A 260 21.07 11.51 23.32
C ARG A 260 19.58 11.19 23.33
N GLY A 261 18.90 11.49 22.23
CA GLY A 261 17.46 11.28 22.08
C GLY A 261 17.13 10.38 20.89
N PHE A 262 16.09 9.59 21.04
CA PHE A 262 15.56 8.70 20.03
C PHE A 262 14.26 9.30 19.50
N ALA A 263 14.30 9.82 18.27
CA ALA A 263 13.15 10.46 17.65
C ALA A 263 12.33 9.47 16.85
N GLY A 264 11.01 9.57 16.94
CA GLY A 264 10.07 8.72 16.21
C GLY A 264 8.63 9.18 16.39
N THR A 265 7.72 8.44 15.76
CA THR A 265 6.27 8.60 15.97
C THR A 265 5.75 7.37 16.70
N ILE A 266 4.96 7.58 17.75
CA ILE A 266 4.35 6.48 18.51
C ILE A 266 3.35 5.77 17.61
N ALA A 267 3.62 4.51 17.28
CA ALA A 267 2.79 3.70 16.40
C ALA A 267 1.57 3.11 17.15
N ALA A 268 1.75 2.77 18.44
CA ALA A 268 0.68 2.23 19.29
C ALA A 268 0.94 2.53 20.77
N GLY A 269 -0.12 2.52 21.58
CA GLY A 269 -0.05 2.70 23.02
C GLY A 269 0.30 4.12 23.46
N LEU A 270 0.83 4.23 24.65
CA LEU A 270 1.30 5.48 25.28
C LEU A 270 2.57 5.23 26.10
N VAL A 271 3.30 6.30 26.41
CA VAL A 271 4.53 6.25 27.21
C VAL A 271 4.61 7.46 28.15
N LYS A 272 5.23 7.27 29.30
CA LYS A 272 5.48 8.30 30.33
C LYS A 272 6.94 8.27 30.75
N PRO A 273 7.49 9.39 31.26
CA PRO A 273 8.76 9.38 31.97
C PRO A 273 8.73 8.38 33.14
N GLY A 274 9.81 7.61 33.30
CA GLY A 274 9.94 6.55 34.30
C GLY A 274 9.45 5.16 33.84
N ASP A 275 8.77 5.06 32.71
CA ASP A 275 8.32 3.76 32.16
C ASP A 275 9.54 2.89 31.78
N GLU A 276 9.46 1.60 32.16
CA GLU A 276 10.46 0.62 31.73
C GLU A 276 10.27 0.29 30.25
N ILE A 277 11.36 0.20 29.51
CA ILE A 277 11.37 -0.10 28.08
C ILE A 277 12.36 -1.20 27.73
N VAL A 278 12.10 -1.84 26.59
CA VAL A 278 12.98 -2.79 25.93
C VAL A 278 13.24 -2.29 24.50
N ALA A 279 14.52 -2.24 24.11
CA ALA A 279 14.94 -1.94 22.75
C ALA A 279 15.06 -3.25 21.94
N LEU A 280 14.37 -3.38 20.81
CA LEU A 280 14.38 -4.55 19.96
C LEU A 280 15.13 -4.25 18.64
N PRO A 281 15.86 -5.25 18.08
CA PRO A 281 15.93 -6.65 18.51
C PRO A 281 16.92 -6.96 19.62
N SER A 282 17.68 -6.00 20.14
CA SER A 282 18.78 -6.24 21.09
C SER A 282 18.35 -6.79 22.46
N GLY A 283 17.09 -6.56 22.86
CA GLY A 283 16.57 -6.95 24.18
C GLY A 283 17.09 -6.12 25.35
N LYS A 284 17.84 -5.03 25.09
CA LYS A 284 18.38 -4.16 26.15
C LYS A 284 17.27 -3.36 26.81
N LYS A 285 17.34 -3.26 28.14
CA LYS A 285 16.34 -2.58 28.99
C LYS A 285 16.87 -1.25 29.49
N SER A 286 15.99 -0.29 29.63
CA SER A 286 16.24 1.00 30.29
C SER A 286 14.92 1.61 30.76
N LYS A 287 14.92 2.87 31.17
CA LYS A 287 13.73 3.66 31.49
C LYS A 287 13.71 4.94 30.66
N VAL A 288 12.50 5.41 30.38
CA VAL A 288 12.32 6.72 29.74
C VAL A 288 12.66 7.82 30.75
N ALA A 289 13.67 8.63 30.45
CA ALA A 289 14.03 9.78 31.29
C ALA A 289 13.07 10.96 31.01
N GLU A 290 12.96 11.36 29.73
CA GLU A 290 12.11 12.48 29.32
C GLU A 290 11.48 12.22 27.95
N ILE A 291 10.35 12.90 27.71
CA ILE A 291 9.66 12.96 26.41
C ILE A 291 9.78 14.38 25.90
N VAL A 292 10.65 14.59 24.92
CA VAL A 292 11.05 15.92 24.44
C VAL A 292 10.32 16.27 23.16
N THR A 293 9.74 17.47 23.10
CA THR A 293 9.16 18.07 21.89
C THR A 293 9.72 19.48 21.67
N TYR A 294 9.37 20.12 20.55
CA TYR A 294 9.78 21.49 20.28
C TYR A 294 9.24 22.48 21.33
N ASP A 295 8.00 22.26 21.81
CA ASP A 295 7.33 23.14 22.76
C ASP A 295 7.68 22.84 24.23
N GLY A 296 8.52 21.84 24.49
CA GLY A 296 8.95 21.41 25.82
C GLY A 296 8.72 19.92 26.08
N ASN A 297 8.94 19.51 27.32
CA ASN A 297 8.79 18.12 27.74
C ASN A 297 7.33 17.79 28.04
N LEU A 298 6.93 16.55 27.73
CA LEU A 298 5.59 16.03 27.98
C LEU A 298 5.59 15.04 29.15
N ASP A 299 4.52 15.06 29.94
CA ASP A 299 4.26 14.07 31.00
C ASP A 299 3.75 12.74 30.43
N VAL A 300 3.16 12.76 29.25
CA VAL A 300 2.64 11.57 28.54
C VAL A 300 2.61 11.83 27.05
N ALA A 301 3.01 10.83 26.26
CA ALA A 301 2.81 10.84 24.83
C ALA A 301 2.06 9.58 24.39
N LYS A 302 1.24 9.69 23.32
CA LYS A 302 0.33 8.66 22.84
C LYS A 302 0.43 8.45 21.34
N LYS A 303 -0.17 7.38 20.85
CA LYS A 303 -0.26 7.03 19.42
C LYS A 303 -0.47 8.25 18.53
N GLY A 304 0.34 8.36 17.46
CA GLY A 304 0.31 9.42 16.46
C GLY A 304 1.17 10.63 16.78
N GLN A 305 1.67 10.78 18.03
CA GLN A 305 2.54 11.89 18.38
C GLN A 305 3.99 11.61 17.96
N ALA A 306 4.62 12.60 17.32
CA ALA A 306 6.03 12.61 17.00
C ALA A 306 6.82 13.22 18.18
N VAL A 307 7.68 12.43 18.80
CA VAL A 307 8.42 12.81 20.00
C VAL A 307 9.86 12.33 19.94
N THR A 308 10.70 12.85 20.85
CA THR A 308 12.05 12.35 21.11
C THR A 308 12.09 11.80 22.54
N LEU A 309 12.41 10.52 22.68
CA LEU A 309 12.60 9.89 23.98
C LEU A 309 14.07 9.96 24.38
N THR A 310 14.36 10.37 25.61
CA THR A 310 15.67 10.16 26.24
C THR A 310 15.57 9.00 27.24
N LEU A 311 16.67 8.30 27.47
CA LEU A 311 16.72 7.14 28.34
C LEU A 311 17.65 7.40 29.52
N GLU A 312 17.40 6.74 30.68
CA GLU A 312 18.22 6.86 31.86
C GLU A 312 19.62 6.25 31.66
N ASP A 313 19.70 5.15 30.88
CA ASP A 313 20.95 4.46 30.61
C ASP A 313 21.42 4.69 29.16
N GLU A 314 22.72 4.69 28.97
CA GLU A 314 23.33 4.68 27.63
C GLU A 314 23.27 3.26 27.02
N ILE A 315 22.12 2.84 26.52
CA ILE A 315 21.98 1.61 25.75
C ILE A 315 22.14 1.88 24.24
N ASP A 316 22.55 0.85 23.53
CA ASP A 316 22.71 0.93 22.08
C ASP A 316 21.36 0.75 21.39
N VAL A 317 20.86 1.85 20.82
CA VAL A 317 19.62 1.92 20.05
C VAL A 317 19.92 2.70 18.77
N SER A 318 19.47 2.18 17.65
CA SER A 318 19.73 2.73 16.32
C SER A 318 18.43 3.00 15.57
N ARG A 319 18.52 3.73 14.45
CA ARG A 319 17.42 3.83 13.50
C ARG A 319 17.05 2.42 12.99
N GLY A 320 15.80 2.08 13.04
CA GLY A 320 15.28 0.77 12.66
C GLY A 320 14.89 -0.10 13.85
N ASP A 321 15.44 0.20 15.03
CA ASP A 321 15.07 -0.48 16.27
C ASP A 321 13.65 -0.05 16.70
N MET A 322 13.02 -0.88 17.52
CA MET A 322 11.72 -0.62 18.10
C MET A 322 11.83 -0.58 19.64
N ILE A 323 11.33 0.49 20.25
CA ILE A 323 11.22 0.60 21.70
C ILE A 323 9.80 0.20 22.12
N VAL A 324 9.72 -0.70 23.11
CA VAL A 324 8.44 -1.28 23.58
C VAL A 324 8.43 -1.38 25.11
N HIS A 325 7.25 -1.59 25.72
CA HIS A 325 7.17 -1.95 27.14
C HIS A 325 7.50 -3.43 27.35
N PRO A 326 8.15 -3.80 28.48
CA PRO A 326 8.42 -5.19 28.82
C PRO A 326 7.14 -5.99 28.99
N GLY A 327 7.13 -7.26 28.51
CA GLY A 327 5.99 -8.17 28.57
C GLY A 327 4.93 -7.94 27.49
N HIS A 328 5.15 -6.99 26.59
CA HIS A 328 4.28 -6.68 25.46
C HIS A 328 5.07 -6.59 24.15
N GLU A 329 6.15 -7.37 24.05
CA GLU A 329 7.02 -7.38 22.88
C GLU A 329 6.26 -7.88 21.64
N PRO A 330 6.50 -7.30 20.45
CA PRO A 330 6.02 -7.85 19.18
C PRO A 330 6.76 -9.14 18.82
N GLU A 331 6.29 -9.81 17.78
CA GLU A 331 6.99 -10.95 17.19
C GLU A 331 8.35 -10.51 16.64
N ILE A 332 9.36 -11.39 16.80
CA ILE A 332 10.69 -11.20 16.23
C ILE A 332 11.05 -12.45 15.44
N SER A 333 11.19 -12.33 14.13
CA SER A 333 11.54 -13.45 13.27
C SER A 333 12.33 -13.02 12.04
N SER A 334 13.07 -13.95 11.46
CA SER A 334 13.66 -13.82 10.12
C SER A 334 12.76 -14.39 9.03
N ASN A 335 11.68 -15.09 9.40
CA ASN A 335 10.76 -15.69 8.45
C ASN A 335 9.32 -15.32 8.82
N LEU A 336 8.54 -14.88 7.84
CA LEU A 336 7.14 -14.53 8.04
C LEU A 336 6.30 -14.89 6.82
N ARG A 337 4.98 -14.98 7.04
CA ARG A 337 3.97 -15.03 6.00
C ARG A 337 3.35 -13.65 5.84
N ALA A 338 3.16 -13.25 4.60
CA ALA A 338 2.53 -11.98 4.28
C ALA A 338 1.68 -12.07 3.01
N SER A 339 0.56 -11.36 3.01
CA SER A 339 -0.16 -11.04 1.78
C SER A 339 0.58 -9.94 1.03
N VAL A 340 1.03 -10.21 -0.19
CA VAL A 340 1.83 -9.29 -1.02
C VAL A 340 1.00 -8.77 -2.19
N VAL A 341 1.00 -7.46 -2.40
CA VAL A 341 0.50 -6.78 -3.60
C VAL A 341 1.70 -6.46 -4.48
N TRP A 342 1.78 -7.05 -5.66
CA TRP A 342 2.88 -6.79 -6.58
C TRP A 342 2.60 -5.58 -7.48
N MET A 343 3.57 -4.68 -7.62
CA MET A 343 3.38 -3.36 -8.23
C MET A 343 4.29 -3.11 -9.43
N ALA A 344 5.21 -4.03 -9.76
CA ALA A 344 6.16 -3.89 -10.86
C ALA A 344 5.71 -4.68 -12.09
N GLU A 345 6.12 -4.22 -13.28
CA GLU A 345 5.87 -4.93 -14.54
C GLU A 345 6.64 -6.25 -14.64
N GLN A 346 7.88 -6.27 -14.09
CA GLN A 346 8.63 -7.51 -13.99
C GLN A 346 8.01 -8.40 -12.92
N PRO A 347 7.77 -9.67 -13.21
CA PRO A 347 7.19 -10.59 -12.23
C PRO A 347 8.06 -10.75 -10.98
N LEU A 348 7.42 -10.98 -9.84
CA LEU A 348 8.12 -11.49 -8.67
C LEU A 348 8.37 -12.98 -8.85
N VAL A 349 9.63 -13.36 -8.72
CA VAL A 349 10.09 -14.74 -8.77
C VAL A 349 10.70 -15.09 -7.40
N PRO A 350 10.34 -16.24 -6.80
CA PRO A 350 10.96 -16.71 -5.55
C PRO A 350 12.48 -16.77 -5.64
N GLY A 351 13.16 -16.49 -4.53
CA GLY A 351 14.62 -16.52 -4.43
C GLY A 351 15.34 -15.24 -4.83
N LYS A 352 14.75 -14.36 -5.62
CA LYS A 352 15.35 -13.06 -5.96
C LYS A 352 15.49 -12.19 -4.72
N LEU A 353 16.64 -11.50 -4.59
CA LEU A 353 16.94 -10.62 -3.46
C LEU A 353 16.34 -9.23 -3.65
N TYR A 354 15.66 -8.79 -2.60
CA TYR A 354 15.10 -7.44 -2.46
C TYR A 354 15.57 -6.79 -1.15
N ASN A 355 15.37 -5.51 -1.01
CA ASN A 355 15.37 -4.84 0.28
C ASN A 355 13.92 -4.73 0.77
N PHE A 356 13.68 -5.18 1.99
CA PHE A 356 12.38 -5.05 2.65
C PHE A 356 12.46 -3.94 3.68
N LYS A 357 11.46 -3.08 3.70
CA LYS A 357 11.37 -2.03 4.70
C LYS A 357 10.11 -2.22 5.53
N LEU A 358 10.30 -2.49 6.82
CA LEU A 358 9.25 -2.61 7.85
C LEU A 358 9.38 -1.41 8.79
N GLY A 359 8.39 -0.54 8.81
CA GLY A 359 8.49 0.69 9.57
C GLY A 359 9.75 1.49 9.24
N THR A 360 10.70 1.57 10.18
CA THR A 360 11.98 2.27 10.05
C THR A 360 13.16 1.37 9.70
N GLN A 361 13.02 0.06 9.86
CA GLN A 361 14.04 -0.93 9.57
C GLN A 361 14.06 -1.28 8.08
N THR A 362 15.26 -1.41 7.51
CA THR A 362 15.46 -1.95 6.17
C THR A 362 16.37 -3.16 6.26
N VAL A 363 15.92 -4.29 5.73
CA VAL A 363 16.63 -5.56 5.79
C VAL A 363 16.63 -6.22 4.40
N PRO A 364 17.77 -6.79 3.95
CA PRO A 364 17.80 -7.64 2.77
C PRO A 364 17.03 -8.94 3.03
N GLY A 365 16.44 -9.49 1.96
CA GLY A 365 15.70 -10.74 2.06
C GLY A 365 15.19 -11.19 0.71
N LYS A 366 14.40 -12.25 0.71
CA LYS A 366 13.78 -12.83 -0.49
C LYS A 366 12.35 -13.28 -0.20
N VAL A 367 11.52 -13.34 -1.21
CA VAL A 367 10.33 -14.18 -1.17
C VAL A 367 10.82 -15.61 -1.34
N HIS A 368 10.65 -16.44 -0.31
CA HIS A 368 11.12 -17.82 -0.29
C HIS A 368 10.19 -18.71 -1.11
N HIS A 369 8.88 -18.52 -0.91
CA HIS A 369 7.84 -19.32 -1.56
C HIS A 369 6.58 -18.50 -1.77
N ILE A 370 5.84 -18.81 -2.85
CA ILE A 370 4.49 -18.29 -3.11
C ILE A 370 3.53 -19.44 -2.79
N ASN A 371 2.70 -19.26 -1.75
CA ASN A 371 1.72 -20.28 -1.40
C ASN A 371 0.62 -20.36 -2.46
N HIS A 372 0.06 -19.20 -2.84
CA HIS A 372 -0.93 -19.06 -3.89
C HIS A 372 -1.15 -17.59 -4.23
N ARG A 373 -1.67 -17.31 -5.41
CA ARG A 373 -2.29 -16.02 -5.70
C ARG A 373 -3.77 -16.06 -5.34
N VAL A 374 -4.33 -14.91 -4.99
CA VAL A 374 -5.76 -14.76 -4.77
C VAL A 374 -6.39 -14.18 -6.02
N ASP A 375 -7.37 -14.88 -6.58
CA ASP A 375 -8.23 -14.28 -7.60
C ASP A 375 -9.20 -13.32 -6.91
N VAL A 376 -8.97 -12.02 -7.13
CA VAL A 376 -9.73 -10.95 -6.46
C VAL A 376 -11.20 -10.88 -6.87
N ASN A 377 -11.61 -11.63 -7.89
CA ASN A 377 -12.99 -11.68 -8.40
C ASN A 377 -13.78 -12.82 -7.77
N THR A 378 -13.13 -14.00 -7.63
CA THR A 378 -13.75 -15.24 -7.14
C THR A 378 -13.32 -15.55 -5.70
N LEU A 379 -12.26 -14.93 -5.19
CA LEU A 379 -11.56 -15.22 -3.94
C LEU A 379 -10.92 -16.61 -3.91
N GLU A 380 -10.78 -17.27 -5.06
CA GLU A 380 -10.12 -18.57 -5.18
C GLU A 380 -8.61 -18.44 -5.02
N HIS A 381 -8.00 -19.45 -4.42
CA HIS A 381 -6.58 -19.60 -4.27
C HIS A 381 -6.03 -20.40 -5.46
N ILE A 382 -5.10 -19.82 -6.20
CA ILE A 382 -4.51 -20.41 -7.40
C ILE A 382 -3.01 -20.57 -7.21
N GLU A 383 -2.50 -21.77 -7.35
CA GLU A 383 -1.06 -22.04 -7.30
C GLU A 383 -0.36 -21.41 -8.51
N VAL A 384 0.75 -20.73 -8.26
CA VAL A 384 1.55 -20.03 -9.28
C VAL A 384 3.03 -20.03 -8.89
N ASP A 385 3.89 -20.04 -9.89
CA ASP A 385 5.35 -19.99 -9.70
C ASP A 385 5.91 -18.56 -9.65
N GLN A 386 5.13 -17.58 -10.11
CA GLN A 386 5.50 -16.16 -10.15
C GLN A 386 4.26 -15.27 -9.96
N ILE A 387 4.49 -14.02 -9.57
CA ILE A 387 3.42 -13.03 -9.37
C ILE A 387 3.61 -11.88 -10.35
N GLU A 388 2.58 -11.61 -11.14
CA GLU A 388 2.56 -10.53 -12.12
C GLU A 388 2.04 -9.20 -11.52
N LEU A 389 2.15 -8.12 -12.29
CA LEU A 389 1.65 -6.79 -11.94
C LEU A 389 0.18 -6.84 -11.47
N ASN A 390 -0.12 -6.13 -10.38
CA ASN A 390 -1.44 -5.99 -9.78
C ASN A 390 -2.03 -7.29 -9.18
N VAL A 391 -1.22 -8.35 -9.07
CA VAL A 391 -1.63 -9.60 -8.42
C VAL A 391 -1.40 -9.51 -6.91
N ILE A 392 -2.33 -10.10 -6.17
CA ILE A 392 -2.23 -10.29 -4.72
C ILE A 392 -1.95 -11.77 -4.47
N ALA A 393 -0.92 -12.04 -3.66
CA ALA A 393 -0.51 -13.40 -3.35
C ALA A 393 -0.11 -13.55 -1.88
N ASP A 394 -0.31 -14.75 -1.36
CA ASP A 394 0.18 -15.19 -0.06
C ASP A 394 1.61 -15.73 -0.23
N CYS A 395 2.56 -15.13 0.49
CA CYS A 395 3.98 -15.39 0.32
C CYS A 395 4.66 -15.67 1.66
N VAL A 396 5.63 -16.57 1.61
CA VAL A 396 6.63 -16.76 2.66
C VAL A 396 7.84 -15.91 2.34
N ILE A 397 8.22 -15.02 3.27
CA ILE A 397 9.35 -14.09 3.13
C ILE A 397 10.44 -14.48 4.14
N SER A 398 11.68 -14.50 3.69
CA SER A 398 12.86 -14.73 4.52
C SER A 398 13.80 -13.54 4.48
N PHE A 399 14.25 -13.08 5.65
CA PHE A 399 15.16 -11.95 5.82
C PHE A 399 16.54 -12.41 6.24
N ASP A 400 17.56 -11.64 5.90
CA ASP A 400 18.96 -11.92 6.29
C ASP A 400 19.22 -11.61 7.79
N ALA A 401 18.29 -10.94 8.46
CA ALA A 401 18.35 -10.63 9.89
C ALA A 401 16.93 -10.60 10.51
N PRO A 402 16.78 -10.87 11.81
CA PRO A 402 15.48 -10.83 12.47
C PRO A 402 14.91 -9.39 12.49
N VAL A 403 13.60 -9.29 12.29
CA VAL A 403 12.82 -8.06 12.33
C VAL A 403 11.74 -8.15 13.40
N ALA A 404 11.42 -7.03 14.04
CA ALA A 404 10.31 -6.92 14.98
C ALA A 404 9.07 -6.40 14.25
N PHE A 405 7.94 -7.10 14.39
CA PHE A 405 6.70 -6.75 13.71
C PHE A 405 5.47 -7.23 14.50
N ASP A 406 4.34 -6.63 14.23
CA ASP A 406 3.02 -7.10 14.66
C ASP A 406 2.25 -7.65 13.44
N ASP A 407 1.20 -8.44 13.68
CA ASP A 407 0.22 -8.76 12.65
C ASP A 407 -0.42 -7.47 12.11
N TYR A 408 -0.49 -7.36 10.78
CA TYR A 408 -1.02 -6.19 10.09
C TYR A 408 -2.46 -5.83 10.50
N GLN A 409 -3.32 -6.82 10.69
CA GLN A 409 -4.71 -6.59 11.06
C GLN A 409 -4.84 -5.94 12.45
N ASN A 410 -3.87 -6.19 13.34
CA ASN A 410 -3.82 -5.63 14.68
C ASN A 410 -3.09 -4.28 14.73
N SER A 411 -2.02 -4.13 13.96
CA SER A 411 -1.19 -2.92 13.92
C SER A 411 -0.62 -2.66 12.51
N PRO A 412 -1.36 -1.97 11.63
CA PRO A 412 -0.89 -1.68 10.27
C PRO A 412 0.43 -0.93 10.21
N LEU A 413 0.73 -0.06 11.18
CA LEU A 413 1.96 0.73 11.18
C LEU A 413 3.23 -0.11 11.46
N THR A 414 3.11 -1.23 12.17
CA THR A 414 4.22 -2.13 12.52
C THR A 414 4.15 -3.47 11.79
N GLY A 415 3.01 -3.77 11.13
CA GLY A 415 2.78 -4.99 10.36
C GLY A 415 2.85 -4.81 8.84
N ALA A 416 3.10 -3.58 8.36
CA ALA A 416 3.26 -3.32 6.93
C ALA A 416 4.73 -3.40 6.51
N LEU A 417 4.95 -3.91 5.29
CA LEU A 417 6.26 -3.86 4.64
C LEU A 417 6.15 -3.36 3.20
N ILE A 418 7.24 -2.80 2.70
CA ILE A 418 7.42 -2.54 1.27
C ILE A 418 8.62 -3.31 0.73
N ILE A 419 8.49 -3.75 -0.51
CA ILE A 419 9.51 -4.49 -1.25
C ILE A 419 10.18 -3.54 -2.22
N ILE A 420 11.50 -3.44 -2.14
CA ILE A 420 12.30 -2.47 -2.91
C ILE A 420 13.30 -3.25 -3.75
N ASP A 421 13.31 -3.02 -5.04
CA ASP A 421 14.32 -3.58 -5.94
C ASP A 421 15.70 -3.00 -5.62
N ARG A 422 16.69 -3.86 -5.45
CA ARG A 422 18.03 -3.47 -4.98
C ARG A 422 18.84 -2.68 -6.00
N LEU A 423 18.56 -2.84 -7.28
CA LEU A 423 19.31 -2.19 -8.36
C LEU A 423 18.73 -0.83 -8.70
N SER A 424 17.42 -0.76 -8.89
CA SER A 424 16.73 0.47 -9.29
C SER A 424 16.31 1.34 -8.10
N ASN A 425 16.27 0.78 -6.88
CA ASN A 425 15.73 1.40 -5.66
C ASN A 425 14.25 1.81 -5.78
N VAL A 426 13.53 1.16 -6.68
CA VAL A 426 12.08 1.38 -6.90
C VAL A 426 11.29 0.45 -5.98
N THR A 427 10.19 0.94 -5.41
CA THR A 427 9.23 0.10 -4.69
C THR A 427 8.48 -0.77 -5.70
N VAL A 428 8.61 -2.10 -5.55
CA VAL A 428 8.06 -3.09 -6.48
C VAL A 428 6.90 -3.88 -5.89
N GLY A 429 6.66 -3.76 -4.58
CA GLY A 429 5.53 -4.41 -3.92
C GLY A 429 5.31 -3.88 -2.51
N ALA A 430 4.16 -4.21 -1.96
CA ALA A 430 3.81 -3.98 -0.55
C ALA A 430 3.26 -5.26 0.06
N GLY A 431 3.50 -5.47 1.36
CA GLY A 431 3.05 -6.66 2.07
C GLY A 431 2.40 -6.33 3.41
N MET A 432 1.41 -7.12 3.76
CA MET A 432 0.73 -7.13 5.03
C MET A 432 1.14 -8.41 5.76
N VAL A 433 1.87 -8.24 6.86
CA VAL A 433 2.38 -9.36 7.67
C VAL A 433 1.21 -10.05 8.37
N GLU A 434 1.18 -11.38 8.33
CA GLU A 434 0.12 -12.17 8.94
C GLU A 434 0.61 -12.93 10.17
N GLU A 435 1.70 -13.66 10.03
CA GLU A 435 2.25 -14.47 11.13
C GLU A 435 3.74 -14.77 10.95
N THR A 436 4.39 -15.16 12.04
CA THR A 436 5.72 -15.76 11.98
C THR A 436 5.66 -17.17 11.39
N ILE A 437 6.70 -17.51 10.66
CA ILE A 437 6.96 -18.89 10.25
C ILE A 437 8.21 -19.37 10.98
N GLY A 438 8.19 -20.61 11.46
CA GLY A 438 9.35 -21.26 12.07
C GLY A 438 10.54 -21.36 11.10
N ASP A 439 11.60 -22.00 11.56
CA ASP A 439 12.76 -22.24 10.70
C ASP A 439 12.29 -22.94 9.43
N LEU A 440 12.51 -22.27 8.30
CA LEU A 440 12.30 -22.87 7.00
C LEU A 440 13.26 -24.05 6.91
N ASP A 441 12.75 -25.21 6.52
CA ASP A 441 13.57 -26.41 6.34
C ASP A 441 14.84 -26.01 5.60
N GLN A 442 15.95 -26.12 6.28
CA GLN A 442 17.25 -25.89 5.68
C GLN A 442 17.49 -27.03 4.71
N ASP A 443 17.07 -26.83 3.46
CA ASP A 443 17.68 -27.61 2.38
C ASP A 443 19.18 -27.37 2.47
N THR A 444 19.88 -28.42 2.95
CA THR A 444 21.30 -28.33 3.29
C THR A 444 22.19 -28.06 2.08
N LEU A 445 21.64 -28.12 0.88
CA LEU A 445 22.33 -27.89 -0.39
C LEU A 445 21.66 -26.75 -1.18
N VAL A 446 22.43 -25.71 -1.43
CA VAL A 446 21.99 -24.61 -2.32
C VAL A 446 21.89 -25.15 -3.75
N THR A 447 20.69 -25.05 -4.35
CA THR A 447 20.46 -25.54 -5.72
C THR A 447 20.96 -24.56 -6.79
N ALA A 448 21.07 -25.02 -8.04
CA ALA A 448 21.42 -24.16 -9.17
C ALA A 448 20.32 -23.13 -9.45
N GLU A 449 19.06 -23.51 -9.27
CA GLU A 449 17.89 -22.66 -9.43
C GLU A 449 17.87 -21.53 -8.41
N GLU A 450 18.18 -21.81 -7.14
CA GLU A 450 18.29 -20.78 -6.09
C GLU A 450 19.40 -19.78 -6.40
N ARG A 451 20.55 -20.25 -6.90
CA ARG A 451 21.64 -19.36 -7.32
C ARG A 451 21.25 -18.50 -8.51
N ALA A 452 20.60 -19.10 -9.51
CA ALA A 452 20.10 -18.42 -10.69
C ALA A 452 19.08 -17.33 -10.32
N ALA A 453 18.09 -17.67 -9.50
CA ALA A 453 17.09 -16.73 -8.98
C ALA A 453 17.74 -15.58 -8.19
N ARG A 454 18.74 -15.89 -7.35
CA ARG A 454 19.50 -14.90 -6.58
C ARG A 454 20.24 -13.90 -7.47
N LEU A 455 20.76 -14.36 -8.61
CA LEU A 455 21.42 -13.51 -9.61
C LEU A 455 20.42 -12.79 -10.52
N GLY A 456 19.14 -13.19 -10.53
CA GLY A 456 18.12 -12.64 -11.41
C GLY A 456 18.32 -12.99 -12.89
N GLN A 457 18.93 -14.15 -13.16
CA GLN A 457 19.26 -14.59 -14.51
C GLN A 457 19.19 -16.12 -14.62
N LYS A 458 18.92 -16.62 -15.86
CA LYS A 458 19.03 -18.06 -16.14
C LYS A 458 20.48 -18.43 -16.41
N PRO A 459 21.01 -19.54 -15.85
CA PRO A 459 22.32 -20.05 -16.20
C PRO A 459 22.26 -20.62 -17.62
N VAL A 460 23.03 -20.06 -18.52
CA VAL A 460 23.07 -20.43 -19.95
C VAL A 460 24.52 -20.51 -20.39
N VAL A 461 24.84 -21.51 -21.18
CA VAL A 461 26.15 -21.64 -21.85
C VAL A 461 26.00 -21.12 -23.27
N VAL A 462 26.76 -20.09 -23.59
CA VAL A 462 26.74 -19.46 -24.91
C VAL A 462 28.07 -19.69 -25.63
N ALA A 463 28.03 -20.20 -26.86
CA ALA A 463 29.20 -20.30 -27.71
C ALA A 463 29.29 -19.15 -28.66
N LEU A 464 30.51 -18.67 -28.93
CA LEU A 464 30.79 -17.72 -29.99
C LEU A 464 30.70 -18.38 -31.37
N ALA A 465 30.26 -17.64 -32.39
CA ALA A 465 30.26 -18.13 -33.76
C ALA A 465 31.68 -18.51 -34.19
N GLU A 466 31.83 -19.58 -35.00
CA GLU A 466 33.10 -20.02 -35.50
C GLU A 466 33.77 -18.91 -36.33
N GLY A 467 35.03 -18.53 -35.99
CA GLY A 467 35.74 -17.43 -36.61
C GLY A 467 35.32 -16.01 -36.19
N ALA A 468 34.48 -15.87 -35.18
CA ALA A 468 34.11 -14.56 -34.64
C ALA A 468 35.33 -13.86 -34.01
N ASN A 469 35.70 -12.69 -34.55
CA ASN A 469 36.75 -11.86 -33.96
C ASN A 469 36.15 -10.90 -32.95
N VAL A 470 35.71 -11.47 -31.78
CA VAL A 470 35.07 -10.73 -30.71
C VAL A 470 35.99 -10.63 -29.51
N ASP A 471 36.14 -9.43 -28.98
CA ASP A 471 36.80 -9.27 -27.67
C ASP A 471 35.85 -9.73 -26.55
N VAL A 472 36.13 -10.92 -26.05
CA VAL A 472 35.32 -11.57 -25.02
C VAL A 472 35.28 -10.77 -23.72
N GLN A 473 36.34 -10.03 -23.39
CA GLN A 473 36.37 -9.15 -22.22
C GLN A 473 35.40 -7.98 -22.35
N LEU A 474 35.24 -7.46 -23.57
CA LEU A 474 34.26 -6.41 -23.87
C LEU A 474 32.83 -6.97 -23.80
N LEU A 475 32.62 -8.21 -24.25
CA LEU A 475 31.33 -8.88 -24.13
C LEU A 475 30.95 -9.10 -22.65
N GLU A 476 31.84 -9.64 -21.82
CA GLU A 476 31.63 -9.80 -20.37
C GLU A 476 31.32 -8.44 -19.71
N ARG A 477 32.07 -7.41 -20.05
CA ARG A 477 31.85 -6.07 -19.51
C ARG A 477 30.51 -5.49 -19.95
N GLY A 478 30.08 -5.74 -21.16
CA GLY A 478 28.78 -5.35 -21.72
C GLY A 478 27.64 -6.02 -20.93
N LEU A 479 27.74 -7.32 -20.69
CA LEU A 479 26.79 -8.10 -19.91
C LEU A 479 26.73 -7.63 -18.45
N LEU A 480 27.88 -7.41 -17.81
CA LEU A 480 27.94 -6.91 -16.43
C LEU A 480 27.26 -5.54 -16.29
N ARG A 481 27.43 -4.63 -17.25
CA ARG A 481 26.74 -3.32 -17.28
C ARG A 481 25.22 -3.43 -17.38
N ARG A 482 24.71 -4.53 -17.92
CA ARG A 482 23.30 -4.85 -18.03
C ARG A 482 22.79 -5.73 -16.86
N GLY A 483 23.63 -5.94 -15.83
CA GLY A 483 23.27 -6.70 -14.63
C GLY A 483 23.42 -8.22 -14.76
N VAL A 484 23.99 -8.71 -15.85
CA VAL A 484 24.24 -10.14 -16.07
C VAL A 484 25.64 -10.52 -15.60
N VAL A 485 25.72 -11.52 -14.73
CA VAL A 485 27.00 -12.10 -14.26
C VAL A 485 27.41 -13.20 -15.22
N SER A 486 28.56 -13.04 -15.86
CA SER A 486 29.10 -14.00 -16.85
C SER A 486 30.54 -14.37 -16.54
N ILE A 487 30.97 -15.51 -17.03
CA ILE A 487 32.37 -15.98 -17.00
C ILE A 487 32.75 -16.48 -18.40
N ALA A 488 33.81 -15.89 -18.96
CA ALA A 488 34.38 -16.38 -20.20
C ALA A 488 35.45 -17.42 -19.91
N LYS A 489 35.23 -18.65 -20.38
CA LYS A 489 36.20 -19.74 -20.33
C LYS A 489 36.21 -20.50 -21.65
N LEU A 490 36.89 -19.93 -22.64
CA LEU A 490 36.84 -20.39 -24.04
C LEU A 490 37.24 -21.85 -24.23
N ASN A 491 38.16 -22.37 -23.44
CA ASN A 491 38.67 -23.74 -23.52
C ASN A 491 38.18 -24.58 -22.34
N ALA A 492 36.97 -24.37 -21.86
CA ALA A 492 36.41 -25.15 -20.76
C ALA A 492 36.10 -26.59 -21.20
N SER A 493 36.42 -27.54 -20.35
CA SER A 493 35.94 -28.92 -20.49
C SER A 493 34.44 -29.00 -20.15
N HIS A 494 33.77 -30.04 -20.62
CA HIS A 494 32.35 -30.23 -20.31
C HIS A 494 32.05 -30.23 -18.79
N ALA A 495 32.93 -30.88 -17.99
CA ALA A 495 32.79 -30.89 -16.53
C ALA A 495 32.94 -29.50 -15.88
N GLU A 496 33.84 -28.66 -16.41
CA GLU A 496 34.00 -27.27 -15.93
C GLU A 496 32.81 -26.42 -16.31
N VAL A 497 32.25 -26.59 -17.51
CA VAL A 497 31.05 -25.89 -17.97
C VAL A 497 29.87 -26.22 -17.06
N GLU A 498 29.62 -27.49 -16.78
CA GLU A 498 28.56 -27.93 -15.88
C GLU A 498 28.74 -27.38 -14.46
N LEU A 499 29.96 -27.37 -13.94
CA LEU A 499 30.26 -26.79 -12.62
C LEU A 499 29.96 -25.28 -12.59
N LEU A 500 30.36 -24.56 -13.61
CA LEU A 500 30.10 -23.11 -13.72
C LEU A 500 28.61 -22.83 -13.87
N LYS A 501 27.90 -23.61 -14.68
CA LYS A 501 26.43 -23.50 -14.83
C LYS A 501 25.70 -23.66 -13.50
N GLN A 502 26.14 -24.58 -12.64
CA GLN A 502 25.60 -24.77 -11.30
C GLN A 502 25.79 -23.56 -10.36
N THR A 503 26.69 -22.63 -10.70
CA THR A 503 26.85 -21.38 -9.95
C THR A 503 25.81 -20.29 -10.31
N GLY A 504 24.99 -20.53 -11.32
CA GLY A 504 23.95 -19.58 -11.77
C GLY A 504 24.45 -18.52 -12.76
N VAL A 505 25.71 -18.60 -13.21
CA VAL A 505 26.30 -17.61 -14.13
C VAL A 505 26.09 -17.99 -15.60
N VAL A 506 26.20 -17.00 -16.48
CA VAL A 506 26.31 -17.20 -17.92
C VAL A 506 27.75 -17.61 -18.25
N VAL A 507 27.93 -18.73 -18.95
CA VAL A 507 29.26 -19.22 -19.33
C VAL A 507 29.50 -18.96 -20.82
N ILE A 508 30.57 -18.26 -21.17
CA ILE A 508 30.96 -17.98 -22.56
C ILE A 508 32.08 -18.93 -22.95
N VAL A 509 31.83 -19.77 -23.95
CA VAL A 509 32.76 -20.80 -24.44
C VAL A 509 33.06 -20.61 -25.94
N ALA A 510 34.15 -21.27 -26.44
CA ALA A 510 34.42 -21.35 -27.85
C ALA A 510 33.81 -22.59 -28.52
N ASP A 511 33.67 -23.69 -27.74
CA ASP A 511 33.15 -24.96 -28.24
C ASP A 511 31.62 -24.98 -28.26
N ALA A 512 31.03 -24.95 -29.45
CA ALA A 512 29.59 -25.04 -29.63
C ALA A 512 28.97 -26.38 -29.21
N SER A 513 29.77 -27.43 -29.07
CA SER A 513 29.26 -28.77 -28.69
C SER A 513 28.82 -28.87 -27.22
N VAL A 514 29.29 -27.92 -26.37
CA VAL A 514 28.97 -27.87 -24.94
C VAL A 514 28.05 -26.69 -24.61
N ALA A 515 27.62 -25.92 -25.62
CA ALA A 515 26.78 -24.73 -25.44
C ALA A 515 25.29 -25.03 -25.57
N ASP A 516 24.48 -24.33 -24.76
CA ASP A 516 23.04 -24.33 -24.89
C ASP A 516 22.60 -23.52 -26.13
N ILE A 517 23.37 -22.46 -26.45
CA ILE A 517 23.05 -21.52 -27.54
C ILE A 517 24.35 -21.09 -28.24
N GLN A 518 24.30 -21.00 -29.57
CA GLN A 518 25.35 -20.39 -30.38
C GLN A 518 24.96 -18.97 -30.79
N LEU A 519 25.81 -18.00 -30.41
CA LEU A 519 25.60 -16.60 -30.77
C LEU A 519 25.90 -16.40 -32.27
N SER A 520 25.10 -15.61 -32.96
CA SER A 520 25.35 -15.21 -34.34
C SER A 520 26.48 -14.18 -34.40
N ALA A 521 27.15 -14.06 -35.56
CA ALA A 521 28.16 -13.03 -35.74
C ALA A 521 27.53 -11.62 -35.65
N GLY A 522 28.23 -10.71 -34.96
CA GLY A 522 27.72 -9.35 -34.76
C GLY A 522 28.71 -8.48 -33.97
N SER A 523 28.33 -7.23 -33.72
CA SER A 523 29.04 -6.36 -32.80
C SER A 523 28.91 -6.83 -31.36
N VAL A 524 29.74 -6.31 -30.45
CA VAL A 524 29.63 -6.63 -29.03
C VAL A 524 28.23 -6.31 -28.48
N ASP A 525 27.64 -5.20 -28.89
CA ASP A 525 26.29 -4.80 -28.46
C ASP A 525 25.22 -5.78 -28.99
N ASP A 526 25.33 -6.23 -30.24
CA ASP A 526 24.41 -7.23 -30.80
C ASP A 526 24.49 -8.56 -30.03
N LEU A 527 25.69 -8.97 -29.64
CA LEU A 527 25.90 -10.18 -28.84
C LEU A 527 25.38 -10.05 -27.44
N VAL A 528 25.51 -8.87 -26.82
CA VAL A 528 24.91 -8.59 -25.50
C VAL A 528 23.39 -8.72 -25.58
N GLU A 529 22.72 -8.16 -26.57
CA GLU A 529 21.27 -8.25 -26.74
C GLU A 529 20.83 -9.71 -27.02
N GLN A 530 21.60 -10.48 -27.79
CA GLN A 530 21.31 -11.91 -27.98
C GLN A 530 21.35 -12.69 -26.65
N VAL A 531 22.36 -12.44 -25.82
CA VAL A 531 22.44 -13.08 -24.50
C VAL A 531 21.29 -12.64 -23.60
N LEU A 532 20.98 -11.35 -23.57
CA LEU A 532 19.88 -10.80 -22.75
C LEU A 532 18.52 -11.44 -23.09
N SER A 533 18.28 -11.74 -24.37
CA SER A 533 17.02 -12.35 -24.81
C SER A 533 16.78 -13.76 -24.26
N VAL A 534 17.81 -14.44 -23.76
CA VAL A 534 17.75 -15.84 -23.29
C VAL A 534 18.02 -16.02 -21.80
N VAL A 535 18.63 -15.02 -21.14
CA VAL A 535 19.00 -15.09 -19.71
C VAL A 535 17.99 -14.43 -18.79
N SER A 536 17.03 -13.67 -19.32
CA SER A 536 15.97 -13.08 -18.50
C SER A 536 15.11 -14.16 -17.85
N LEU A 537 14.95 -14.06 -16.53
CA LEU A 537 14.03 -14.89 -15.74
C LEU A 537 12.59 -14.48 -16.00
#